data_432d09afae85d430398081badf15fbb1
#
_entry.id   432d09afae85d430398081badf15fbb1
#
_cell.length_a   1.000
_cell.length_b   1.000
_cell.length_c   1.000
_cell.angle_alpha   90.00
_cell.angle_beta   90.00
_cell.angle_gamma   90.00
#
_symmetry.space_group_name_H-M   'P 1'
#
loop_
_entity.id
_entity.type
_entity.pdbx_description
1 polymer ?
#
loop_
_entity_poly.entity_id
_entity_poly.type
_entity_poly.pdbx_seq_one_letter_code
_entity_poly.pdbx_strand_id
1 'polypeptide(L)'
;MPKRFSHPFIGALCLIFILLTMLAGCNFYQKEQNANIDPPQDVQYIDEEEQLTDDGKENEKQASGKTVKRQLYLIDENGYVVPQTLELPVPDTKEVATQALEYLVKDGPVTEVLPNGFQAVLPPGTEILGVNIKDGVAIADFSEEFKDYRPEDELKILQAITWTLTQFDNIDKVKIRINGVDQDTMPVDGTPISDGVSREDGINIDAGSVADITNSIGVLVYFLAQSGDDSYYVPVTKRIPQTDTSDKIAATVQALIEGPGVQSRLFSDIPNDTKLLKAQKDVNGLVTLNFNEAILDNQKAISNASLYSLVLSLTELEGVNEVAIQVNGEKNVMTESGDPLTQPVTRKIVTDAIQF
;
A
#
# COMPACT_ATOMS: atom_id res chain seq x y z
N MET A 1 -40.39 -77.19 -15.60
CA MET A 1 -38.90 -77.19 -15.43
C MET A 1 -38.32 -76.18 -16.40
N PRO A 2 -37.90 -74.99 -15.93
CA PRO A 2 -37.24 -74.04 -16.80
C PRO A 2 -35.72 -74.27 -16.75
N LYS A 3 -35.09 -74.27 -17.93
CA LYS A 3 -33.67 -74.47 -18.17
C LYS A 3 -32.93 -73.19 -17.74
N ARG A 4 -31.96 -73.31 -16.83
CA ARG A 4 -30.96 -72.24 -16.51
C ARG A 4 -29.98 -72.16 -17.66
N PHE A 5 -29.95 -71.00 -18.37
CA PHE A 5 -28.86 -70.59 -19.23
C PHE A 5 -27.79 -69.91 -18.39
N SER A 6 -26.63 -70.53 -18.25
CA SER A 6 -25.44 -69.95 -17.71
C SER A 6 -24.73 -69.16 -18.80
N HIS A 7 -24.59 -67.82 -18.64
CA HIS A 7 -23.85 -67.00 -19.57
C HIS A 7 -22.48 -66.63 -19.00
N PRO A 8 -21.40 -67.41 -19.30
CA PRO A 8 -20.04 -67.08 -18.88
C PRO A 8 -19.51 -65.82 -19.56
N PHE A 9 -20.11 -65.38 -20.67
CA PHE A 9 -19.71 -64.20 -21.42
C PHE A 9 -19.96 -62.85 -20.75
N ILE A 10 -21.00 -62.79 -19.86
CA ILE A 10 -21.36 -61.51 -19.16
C ILE A 10 -20.32 -61.20 -18.09
N GLY A 11 -19.77 -62.22 -17.40
CA GLY A 11 -18.69 -61.99 -16.41
C GLY A 11 -17.38 -61.47 -17.00
N ALA A 12 -17.02 -61.99 -18.18
CA ALA A 12 -15.82 -61.54 -18.89
C ALA A 12 -15.95 -60.08 -19.41
N LEU A 13 -17.17 -59.68 -19.86
CA LEU A 13 -17.43 -58.32 -20.34
C LEU A 13 -17.39 -57.29 -19.20
N CYS A 14 -17.93 -57.66 -18.01
CA CYS A 14 -17.84 -56.78 -16.83
C CYS A 14 -16.41 -56.60 -16.30
N LEU A 15 -15.58 -57.65 -16.36
CA LEU A 15 -14.20 -57.61 -15.93
C LEU A 15 -13.34 -56.72 -16.84
N ILE A 16 -13.59 -56.78 -18.17
CA ILE A 16 -12.93 -55.87 -19.15
C ILE A 16 -13.36 -54.42 -18.96
N PHE A 17 -14.62 -54.14 -18.62
CA PHE A 17 -15.11 -52.80 -18.38
C PHE A 17 -14.53 -52.19 -17.09
N ILE A 18 -14.32 -53.00 -16.03
CA ILE A 18 -13.68 -52.57 -14.77
C ILE A 18 -12.16 -52.34 -15.00
N LEU A 19 -11.52 -53.14 -15.82
CA LEU A 19 -10.10 -52.95 -16.15
C LEU A 19 -9.85 -51.69 -17.02
N LEU A 20 -10.77 -51.35 -17.92
CA LEU A 20 -10.73 -50.14 -18.74
C LEU A 20 -10.99 -48.85 -17.93
N THR A 21 -11.76 -48.94 -16.86
CA THR A 21 -11.99 -47.75 -15.97
C THR A 21 -10.81 -47.47 -15.04
N MET A 22 -9.96 -48.47 -14.74
CA MET A 22 -8.73 -48.24 -13.96
C MET A 22 -7.56 -47.63 -14.76
N LEU A 23 -7.58 -47.71 -16.11
CA LEU A 23 -6.59 -47.04 -16.95
C LEU A 23 -6.93 -45.60 -17.32
N ALA A 24 -8.15 -45.13 -17.04
CA ALA A 24 -8.55 -43.73 -17.26
C ALA A 24 -8.33 -42.83 -16.01
N GLY A 25 -7.79 -43.38 -14.91
CA GLY A 25 -7.66 -42.71 -13.61
C GLY A 25 -6.39 -41.89 -13.39
N CYS A 26 -5.51 -41.71 -14.39
CA CYS A 26 -4.24 -41.01 -14.18
C CYS A 26 -4.12 -39.62 -14.84
N ASN A 27 -5.22 -38.98 -15.28
CA ASN A 27 -5.12 -37.65 -15.87
C ASN A 27 -6.08 -36.62 -15.23
N PHE A 28 -6.62 -36.87 -14.03
CA PHE A 28 -7.55 -35.95 -13.38
C PHE A 28 -6.95 -35.25 -12.15
N TYR A 29 -5.61 -35.35 -11.96
CA TYR A 29 -4.96 -34.70 -10.81
C TYR A 29 -3.77 -33.82 -11.22
N GLN A 30 -3.91 -33.11 -12.34
CA GLN A 30 -3.01 -32.02 -12.71
C GLN A 30 -3.81 -30.92 -13.40
N LYS A 31 -4.83 -30.39 -12.72
CA LYS A 31 -5.15 -29.00 -12.87
C LYS A 31 -4.34 -28.30 -11.79
N GLU A 32 -3.06 -28.08 -12.12
CA GLU A 32 -2.29 -27.08 -11.41
C GLU A 32 -3.11 -25.83 -11.39
N GLN A 33 -3.50 -25.42 -10.19
CA GLN A 33 -3.97 -24.09 -9.91
C GLN A 33 -2.82 -23.20 -10.35
N ASN A 34 -2.97 -22.51 -11.47
CA ASN A 34 -2.26 -21.28 -11.71
C ASN A 34 -2.77 -20.29 -10.65
N ALA A 35 -2.36 -20.48 -9.41
CA ALA A 35 -2.30 -19.44 -8.46
C ALA A 35 -1.35 -18.42 -9.08
N ASN A 36 -1.83 -17.24 -9.42
CA ASN A 36 -0.97 -16.13 -9.81
C ASN A 36 -0.05 -15.86 -8.62
N ILE A 37 1.19 -16.35 -8.75
CA ILE A 37 2.22 -16.22 -7.73
C ILE A 37 2.88 -14.88 -7.89
N ASP A 38 2.21 -13.78 -7.90
CA ASP A 38 2.72 -12.43 -8.01
C ASP A 38 2.22 -11.66 -9.25
N PRO A 39 1.77 -10.42 -9.12
CA PRO A 39 1.15 -9.68 -10.21
C PRO A 39 2.16 -9.23 -11.26
N PRO A 40 1.83 -9.31 -12.57
CA PRO A 40 2.54 -8.57 -13.58
C PRO A 40 2.24 -7.08 -13.39
N GLN A 41 3.27 -6.28 -13.20
CA GLN A 41 3.15 -4.83 -13.07
C GLN A 41 3.55 -4.15 -14.36
N ASP A 42 2.90 -3.03 -14.68
CA ASP A 42 3.44 -2.03 -15.57
C ASP A 42 4.64 -1.37 -14.89
N VAL A 43 5.82 -1.92 -15.14
CA VAL A 43 7.07 -1.47 -14.57
C VAL A 43 7.64 -0.41 -15.50
N GLN A 44 7.79 0.83 -15.03
CA GLN A 44 8.62 1.79 -15.74
C GLN A 44 10.08 1.42 -15.52
N TYR A 45 10.69 0.79 -16.54
CA TYR A 45 12.13 0.57 -16.57
C TYR A 45 12.83 1.89 -16.89
N ILE A 46 13.80 2.28 -16.10
CA ILE A 46 14.71 3.39 -16.44
C ILE A 46 15.85 2.76 -17.25
N ASP A 47 15.77 2.88 -18.57
CA ASP A 47 16.89 2.54 -19.44
C ASP A 47 17.83 3.76 -19.48
N GLU A 48 18.93 3.71 -18.72
CA GLU A 48 20.05 4.62 -18.92
C GLU A 48 20.86 4.17 -20.16
N GLU A 49 20.44 4.64 -21.34
CA GLU A 49 21.34 4.72 -22.50
C GLU A 49 22.10 6.05 -22.44
N GLU A 50 23.12 6.15 -21.62
CA GLU A 50 24.17 7.14 -21.79
C GLU A 50 25.26 6.58 -22.72
N GLN A 51 25.50 7.32 -23.81
CA GLN A 51 26.56 7.08 -24.78
C GLN A 51 27.92 7.02 -24.10
N LEU A 52 28.54 5.84 -24.12
CA LEU A 52 29.92 5.66 -23.71
C LEU A 52 30.84 6.29 -24.78
N THR A 53 31.43 7.43 -24.47
CA THR A 53 32.69 7.84 -25.11
C THR A 53 33.83 7.07 -24.46
N ASP A 54 34.54 6.33 -25.29
CA ASP A 54 35.72 5.54 -25.00
C ASP A 54 36.85 6.41 -24.39
N ASP A 55 37.17 6.19 -23.11
CA ASP A 55 38.51 6.50 -22.56
C ASP A 55 38.80 5.52 -21.39
N GLY A 56 39.76 4.65 -21.62
CA GLY A 56 40.11 3.52 -20.77
C GLY A 56 40.58 3.91 -19.37
N LYS A 57 39.88 3.38 -18.37
CA LYS A 57 40.43 2.99 -17.06
C LYS A 57 39.57 1.89 -16.50
N GLU A 58 40.22 0.75 -16.22
CA GLU A 58 39.66 -0.36 -15.42
C GLU A 58 39.17 0.18 -14.08
N ASN A 59 37.86 0.19 -13.89
CA ASN A 59 37.19 0.25 -12.61
C ASN A 59 36.22 -0.92 -12.51
N GLU A 60 36.23 -1.54 -11.36
CA GLU A 60 35.43 -2.70 -10.98
C GLU A 60 33.99 -2.59 -11.49
N LYS A 61 33.57 -3.60 -12.24
CA LYS A 61 32.20 -3.76 -12.70
C LYS A 61 31.28 -3.94 -11.49
N GLN A 62 30.72 -2.83 -10.98
CA GLN A 62 29.38 -2.89 -10.39
C GLN A 62 28.44 -3.32 -11.52
N ALA A 63 27.80 -4.44 -11.35
CA ALA A 63 26.74 -4.89 -12.25
C ALA A 63 25.62 -3.84 -12.19
N SER A 64 25.49 -3.01 -13.22
CA SER A 64 24.30 -2.17 -13.44
C SER A 64 23.14 -3.09 -13.82
N GLY A 65 22.54 -3.76 -12.83
CA GLY A 65 21.29 -4.48 -12.98
C GLY A 65 20.17 -3.43 -13.18
N LYS A 66 19.19 -3.76 -14.02
CA LYS A 66 17.99 -2.96 -14.15
C LYS A 66 17.35 -2.81 -12.77
N THR A 67 16.95 -1.58 -12.40
CA THR A 67 16.21 -1.29 -11.17
C THR A 67 14.76 -0.95 -11.46
N VAL A 68 13.92 -1.03 -10.44
CA VAL A 68 12.51 -0.66 -10.49
C VAL A 68 12.14 0.08 -9.22
N LYS A 69 11.37 1.15 -9.35
CA LYS A 69 10.84 1.88 -8.21
C LYS A 69 9.75 1.07 -7.52
N ARG A 70 9.86 0.91 -6.18
CA ARG A 70 8.88 0.23 -5.33
C ARG A 70 8.60 1.08 -4.11
N GLN A 71 7.33 1.19 -3.76
CA GLN A 71 6.93 1.83 -2.52
C GLN A 71 6.94 0.79 -1.39
N LEU A 72 7.76 1.03 -0.37
CA LEU A 72 7.82 0.23 0.85
C LEU A 72 7.33 1.06 2.03
N TYR A 73 6.65 0.42 2.98
CA TYR A 73 6.22 1.08 4.20
C TYR A 73 7.21 0.78 5.31
N LEU A 74 8.04 1.77 5.63
CA LEU A 74 9.13 1.71 6.60
C LEU A 74 8.75 2.46 7.90
N ILE A 75 9.54 2.32 8.95
CA ILE A 75 9.34 3.07 10.20
C ILE A 75 10.29 4.27 10.22
N ASP A 76 9.75 5.46 10.47
CA ASP A 76 10.55 6.66 10.68
C ASP A 76 11.12 6.75 12.12
N GLU A 77 11.96 7.74 12.38
CA GLU A 77 12.54 7.99 13.72
C GLU A 77 11.51 8.32 14.81
N ASN A 78 10.30 8.73 14.42
CA ASN A 78 9.19 9.02 15.33
C ASN A 78 8.28 7.80 15.57
N GLY A 79 8.55 6.69 14.87
CA GLY A 79 7.84 5.42 14.98
C GLY A 79 6.57 5.35 14.14
N TYR A 80 6.40 6.21 13.14
CA TYR A 80 5.33 6.13 12.16
C TYR A 80 5.69 5.17 11.03
N VAL A 81 4.69 4.48 10.50
CA VAL A 81 4.79 3.68 9.28
C VAL A 81 4.60 4.60 8.08
N VAL A 82 5.63 4.74 7.24
CA VAL A 82 5.72 5.79 6.20
C VAL A 82 6.07 5.16 4.85
N PRO A 83 5.37 5.52 3.76
CA PRO A 83 5.75 5.10 2.42
C PRO A 83 7.09 5.71 2.01
N GLN A 84 7.98 4.88 1.47
CA GLN A 84 9.23 5.29 0.86
C GLN A 84 9.39 4.59 -0.48
N THR A 85 9.67 5.34 -1.55
CA THR A 85 9.93 4.76 -2.86
C THR A 85 11.42 4.48 -3.01
N LEU A 86 11.77 3.21 -3.09
CA LEU A 86 13.14 2.74 -3.24
C LEU A 86 13.36 2.17 -4.64
N GLU A 87 14.59 2.30 -5.13
CA GLU A 87 15.03 1.64 -6.36
C GLU A 87 15.55 0.26 -6.03
N LEU A 88 14.76 -0.76 -6.34
CA LEU A 88 15.09 -2.15 -6.08
C LEU A 88 15.56 -2.84 -7.37
N PRO A 89 16.48 -3.82 -7.30
CA PRO A 89 16.83 -4.63 -8.46
C PRO A 89 15.58 -5.33 -9.00
N VAL A 90 15.50 -5.44 -10.34
CA VAL A 90 14.42 -6.23 -10.96
C VAL A 90 14.62 -7.69 -10.56
N PRO A 91 13.64 -8.36 -9.93
CA PRO A 91 13.79 -9.75 -9.51
C PRO A 91 13.92 -10.66 -10.73
N ASP A 92 14.79 -11.68 -10.63
CA ASP A 92 14.97 -12.70 -11.67
C ASP A 92 13.70 -13.54 -11.89
N THR A 93 12.86 -13.63 -10.87
CA THR A 93 11.56 -14.28 -10.86
C THR A 93 10.46 -13.21 -10.92
N LYS A 94 9.19 -13.64 -11.14
CA LYS A 94 8.03 -12.73 -11.08
C LYS A 94 7.52 -12.52 -9.65
N GLU A 95 8.33 -12.77 -8.65
CA GLU A 95 7.97 -12.75 -7.23
C GLU A 95 8.15 -11.35 -6.63
N VAL A 96 7.46 -10.36 -7.21
CA VAL A 96 7.58 -8.94 -6.84
C VAL A 96 7.08 -8.66 -5.43
N ALA A 97 5.98 -9.29 -5.01
CA ALA A 97 5.42 -9.15 -3.68
C ALA A 97 6.33 -9.78 -2.62
N THR A 98 6.93 -10.94 -2.91
CA THR A 98 7.93 -11.59 -2.07
C THR A 98 9.13 -10.67 -1.87
N GLN A 99 9.69 -10.13 -2.96
CA GLN A 99 10.79 -9.17 -2.89
C GLN A 99 10.43 -7.93 -2.06
N ALA A 100 9.23 -7.37 -2.25
CA ALA A 100 8.81 -6.21 -1.46
C ALA A 100 8.80 -6.49 0.05
N LEU A 101 8.44 -7.71 0.47
CA LEU A 101 8.50 -8.12 1.88
C LEU A 101 9.93 -8.40 2.36
N GLU A 102 10.80 -8.99 1.54
CA GLU A 102 12.22 -9.21 1.86
C GLU A 102 12.92 -7.89 2.18
N TYR A 103 12.56 -6.81 1.45
CA TYR A 103 13.07 -5.46 1.70
C TYR A 103 12.43 -4.75 2.91
N LEU A 104 11.51 -5.40 3.64
CA LEU A 104 11.04 -4.94 4.94
C LEU A 104 11.81 -5.58 6.12
N VAL A 105 12.68 -6.57 5.88
CA VAL A 105 13.41 -7.29 6.92
C VAL A 105 14.60 -6.48 7.41
N LYS A 106 14.72 -6.33 8.75
CA LYS A 106 15.86 -5.69 9.40
C LYS A 106 17.13 -6.49 9.11
N ASP A 107 18.24 -5.78 8.90
CA ASP A 107 19.53 -6.36 8.52
C ASP A 107 19.50 -7.18 7.22
N GLY A 108 18.41 -7.06 6.45
CA GLY A 108 18.20 -7.67 5.14
C GLY A 108 18.68 -6.77 3.99
N PRO A 109 18.25 -7.07 2.75
CA PRO A 109 18.72 -6.39 1.53
C PRO A 109 18.43 -4.88 1.52
N VAL A 110 17.41 -4.43 2.26
CA VAL A 110 17.05 -3.01 2.35
C VAL A 110 18.14 -2.15 3.00
N THR A 111 19.03 -2.71 3.80
CA THR A 111 20.05 -1.99 4.57
C THR A 111 20.95 -1.11 3.68
N GLU A 112 21.19 -1.54 2.44
CA GLU A 112 22.05 -0.80 1.49
C GLU A 112 21.34 0.40 0.83
N VAL A 113 20.00 0.42 0.86
CA VAL A 113 19.16 1.42 0.18
C VAL A 113 18.24 2.20 1.11
N LEU A 114 18.32 1.97 2.43
CA LEU A 114 17.52 2.67 3.42
C LEU A 114 17.81 4.18 3.42
N PRO A 115 16.78 5.04 3.28
CA PRO A 115 16.96 6.47 3.48
C PRO A 115 17.33 6.79 4.94
N ASN A 116 18.05 7.90 5.14
CA ASN A 116 18.36 8.36 6.50
C ASN A 116 17.10 8.61 7.32
N GLY A 117 17.11 8.17 8.58
CA GLY A 117 15.96 8.34 9.49
C GLY A 117 14.89 7.26 9.37
N PHE A 118 15.05 6.28 8.44
CA PHE A 118 14.10 5.18 8.26
C PHE A 118 14.70 3.84 8.66
N GLN A 119 13.84 2.92 9.06
CA GLN A 119 14.19 1.57 9.49
C GLN A 119 13.25 0.55 8.85
N ALA A 120 13.81 -0.63 8.57
CA ALA A 120 13.02 -1.81 8.22
C ALA A 120 12.13 -2.24 9.40
N VAL A 121 11.11 -3.02 9.12
CA VAL A 121 9.99 -3.28 10.04
C VAL A 121 10.02 -4.70 10.59
N LEU A 122 10.27 -5.70 9.70
CA LEU A 122 10.23 -7.11 10.08
C LEU A 122 11.44 -7.49 10.92
N PRO A 123 11.30 -8.45 11.85
CA PRO A 123 12.40 -8.93 12.67
C PRO A 123 13.60 -9.41 11.84
N PRO A 124 14.83 -9.22 12.30
CA PRO A 124 16.02 -9.73 11.62
C PRO A 124 15.97 -11.25 11.53
N GLY A 125 16.44 -11.81 10.41
CA GLY A 125 16.41 -13.24 10.16
C GLY A 125 15.07 -13.81 9.72
N THR A 126 14.00 -12.97 9.61
CA THR A 126 12.74 -13.39 9.01
C THR A 126 12.96 -13.77 7.53
N GLU A 127 12.58 -14.99 7.16
CA GLU A 127 12.55 -15.45 5.78
C GLU A 127 11.12 -15.36 5.24
N ILE A 128 10.97 -14.88 4.00
CA ILE A 128 9.69 -14.87 3.28
C ILE A 128 9.59 -16.20 2.53
N LEU A 129 8.80 -17.13 3.05
CA LEU A 129 8.65 -18.48 2.48
C LEU A 129 7.81 -18.47 1.21
N GLY A 130 7.05 -17.39 0.98
CA GLY A 130 6.32 -17.13 -0.25
C GLY A 130 5.12 -16.21 -0.04
N VAL A 131 4.63 -15.64 -1.16
CA VAL A 131 3.38 -14.88 -1.22
C VAL A 131 2.47 -15.50 -2.26
N ASN A 132 1.32 -15.99 -1.83
CA ASN A 132 0.31 -16.56 -2.73
C ASN A 132 -0.87 -15.59 -2.85
N ILE A 133 -1.21 -15.20 -4.09
CA ILE A 133 -2.29 -14.25 -4.36
C ILE A 133 -3.45 -14.96 -5.02
N LYS A 134 -4.63 -14.86 -4.40
CA LYS A 134 -5.85 -15.46 -4.92
C LYS A 134 -7.06 -14.60 -4.55
N ASP A 135 -7.88 -14.28 -5.55
CA ASP A 135 -9.16 -13.56 -5.39
C ASP A 135 -9.00 -12.25 -4.56
N GLY A 136 -7.95 -11.46 -4.85
CA GLY A 136 -7.66 -10.21 -4.13
C GLY A 136 -6.98 -10.38 -2.76
N VAL A 137 -6.72 -11.63 -2.33
CA VAL A 137 -6.09 -11.92 -1.03
C VAL A 137 -4.66 -12.40 -1.23
N ALA A 138 -3.69 -11.68 -0.67
CA ALA A 138 -2.31 -12.12 -0.56
C ALA A 138 -2.14 -12.91 0.74
N ILE A 139 -1.65 -14.14 0.64
CA ILE A 139 -1.26 -14.97 1.77
C ILE A 139 0.26 -14.96 1.85
N ALA A 140 0.79 -14.22 2.81
CA ALA A 140 2.23 -14.10 3.05
C ALA A 140 2.66 -15.11 4.11
N ASP A 141 3.59 -16.00 3.76
CA ASP A 141 4.11 -17.05 4.64
C ASP A 141 5.53 -16.69 5.08
N PHE A 142 5.73 -16.66 6.38
CA PHE A 142 6.96 -16.26 7.04
C PHE A 142 7.58 -17.42 7.82
N SER A 143 8.89 -17.38 8.03
CA SER A 143 9.59 -18.27 8.96
C SER A 143 9.24 -17.96 10.43
N GLU A 144 9.70 -18.81 11.34
CA GLU A 144 9.43 -18.70 12.79
C GLU A 144 9.99 -17.41 13.39
N GLU A 145 11.09 -16.89 12.87
CA GLU A 145 11.76 -15.66 13.30
C GLU A 145 10.88 -14.41 13.16
N PHE A 146 9.82 -14.49 12.34
CA PHE A 146 8.80 -13.44 12.25
C PHE A 146 8.19 -13.07 13.60
N LYS A 147 8.22 -13.97 14.60
CA LYS A 147 7.68 -13.73 15.95
C LYS A 147 8.61 -12.94 16.87
N ASP A 148 9.85 -12.68 16.44
CA ASP A 148 10.88 -12.09 17.31
C ASP A 148 10.78 -10.56 17.34
N TYR A 149 9.60 -10.02 17.71
CA TYR A 149 9.35 -8.58 17.88
C TYR A 149 8.71 -8.28 19.25
N ARG A 150 8.69 -6.99 19.61
CA ARG A 150 8.07 -6.53 20.84
C ARG A 150 6.57 -6.30 20.65
N PRO A 151 5.70 -6.52 21.66
CA PRO A 151 4.25 -6.33 21.55
C PRO A 151 3.86 -4.97 20.96
N GLU A 152 4.56 -3.89 21.37
CA GLU A 152 4.31 -2.53 20.87
C GLU A 152 4.62 -2.31 19.39
N ASP A 153 5.34 -3.22 18.75
CA ASP A 153 5.68 -3.14 17.34
C ASP A 153 4.70 -3.92 16.43
N GLU A 154 3.82 -4.75 17.03
CA GLU A 154 2.94 -5.66 16.30
C GLU A 154 2.04 -4.96 15.27
N LEU A 155 1.36 -3.88 15.69
CA LEU A 155 0.49 -3.13 14.78
C LEU A 155 1.27 -2.45 13.64
N LYS A 156 2.49 -1.97 13.91
CA LYS A 156 3.34 -1.36 12.88
C LYS A 156 3.80 -2.38 11.85
N ILE A 157 4.17 -3.57 12.31
CA ILE A 157 4.53 -4.70 11.44
C ILE A 157 3.35 -5.05 10.53
N LEU A 158 2.17 -5.21 11.12
CA LEU A 158 0.96 -5.55 10.39
C LEU A 158 0.59 -4.47 9.36
N GLN A 159 0.65 -3.20 9.74
CA GLN A 159 0.41 -2.06 8.86
C GLN A 159 1.43 -2.02 7.72
N ALA A 160 2.72 -2.17 8.00
CA ALA A 160 3.76 -2.12 6.99
C ALA A 160 3.61 -3.24 5.95
N ILE A 161 3.34 -4.47 6.37
CA ILE A 161 3.07 -5.60 5.46
C ILE A 161 1.84 -5.30 4.61
N THR A 162 0.73 -4.91 5.25
CA THR A 162 -0.56 -4.67 4.58
C THR A 162 -0.44 -3.56 3.54
N TRP A 163 0.13 -2.41 3.91
CA TRP A 163 0.23 -1.26 3.03
C TRP A 163 1.27 -1.47 1.93
N THR A 164 2.34 -2.21 2.19
CA THR A 164 3.31 -2.60 1.16
C THR A 164 2.71 -3.56 0.13
N LEU A 165 1.93 -4.55 0.55
CA LEU A 165 1.34 -5.52 -0.38
C LEU A 165 0.12 -4.95 -1.12
N THR A 166 -0.71 -4.14 -0.47
CA THR A 166 -1.90 -3.54 -1.11
C THR A 166 -1.58 -2.34 -2.02
N GLN A 167 -0.30 -2.04 -2.29
CA GLN A 167 0.07 -1.17 -3.41
C GLN A 167 -0.17 -1.84 -4.78
N PHE A 168 -0.23 -3.17 -4.81
CA PHE A 168 -0.47 -3.93 -6.03
C PHE A 168 -1.96 -4.04 -6.31
N ASP A 169 -2.40 -3.63 -7.50
CA ASP A 169 -3.82 -3.49 -7.88
C ASP A 169 -4.66 -4.76 -7.72
N ASN A 170 -4.02 -5.94 -7.69
CA ASN A 170 -4.69 -7.22 -7.52
C ASN A 170 -4.65 -7.74 -6.08
N ILE A 171 -4.24 -6.91 -5.10
CA ILE A 171 -4.22 -7.25 -3.68
C ILE A 171 -5.06 -6.25 -2.89
N ASP A 172 -6.19 -6.71 -2.39
CA ASP A 172 -7.09 -5.92 -1.54
C ASP A 172 -6.87 -6.22 -0.06
N LYS A 173 -6.40 -7.45 0.25
CA LYS A 173 -6.33 -7.97 1.61
C LYS A 173 -5.12 -8.88 1.81
N VAL A 174 -4.60 -8.91 3.04
CA VAL A 174 -3.43 -9.72 3.42
C VAL A 174 -3.80 -10.70 4.53
N LYS A 175 -3.36 -11.94 4.42
CA LYS A 175 -3.36 -12.97 5.45
C LYS A 175 -1.96 -13.40 5.78
N ILE A 176 -1.72 -13.72 7.05
CA ILE A 176 -0.42 -14.12 7.57
C ILE A 176 -0.38 -15.63 7.80
N ARG A 177 0.70 -16.26 7.37
CA ARG A 177 1.12 -17.61 7.73
C ARG A 177 2.46 -17.60 8.42
N ILE A 178 2.71 -18.60 9.23
CA ILE A 178 4.02 -18.86 9.82
C ILE A 178 4.31 -20.35 9.65
N ASN A 179 5.39 -20.68 8.92
CA ASN A 179 5.74 -22.06 8.58
C ASN A 179 4.56 -22.85 7.98
N GLY A 180 3.82 -22.24 7.05
CA GLY A 180 2.67 -22.86 6.38
C GLY A 180 1.37 -22.92 7.20
N VAL A 181 1.36 -22.38 8.44
CA VAL A 181 0.20 -22.39 9.34
C VAL A 181 -0.49 -21.04 9.33
N ASP A 182 -1.76 -21.01 8.94
CA ASP A 182 -2.58 -19.78 8.95
C ASP A 182 -2.69 -19.22 10.38
N GLN A 183 -2.61 -17.90 10.52
CA GLN A 183 -2.73 -17.22 11.81
C GLN A 183 -4.09 -16.53 11.91
N ASP A 184 -4.85 -16.82 12.97
CA ASP A 184 -6.10 -16.13 13.31
C ASP A 184 -5.85 -14.85 14.12
N THR A 185 -4.71 -14.81 14.80
CA THR A 185 -4.22 -13.65 15.56
C THR A 185 -2.74 -13.45 15.31
N MET A 186 -2.27 -12.22 15.41
CA MET A 186 -0.83 -11.96 15.45
C MET A 186 -0.19 -12.64 16.66
N PRO A 187 1.06 -13.16 16.53
CA PRO A 187 1.60 -14.13 17.49
C PRO A 187 2.05 -13.55 18.84
N VAL A 188 2.26 -12.24 18.98
CA VAL A 188 2.88 -11.66 20.17
C VAL A 188 1.88 -10.88 21.04
N ASP A 189 1.14 -9.92 20.49
CA ASP A 189 0.14 -9.13 21.23
C ASP A 189 -1.29 -9.61 20.96
N GLY A 190 -1.49 -10.53 20.01
CA GLY A 190 -2.77 -11.19 19.74
C GLY A 190 -3.76 -10.37 18.95
N THR A 191 -3.31 -9.41 18.14
CA THR A 191 -4.16 -8.65 17.23
C THR A 191 -4.94 -9.60 16.33
N PRO A 192 -6.29 -9.52 16.28
CA PRO A 192 -7.12 -10.39 15.43
C PRO A 192 -6.87 -10.13 13.94
N ILE A 193 -6.62 -11.21 13.16
CA ILE A 193 -6.33 -11.15 11.72
C ILE A 193 -7.03 -12.27 10.91
N SER A 194 -7.96 -13.02 11.52
CA SER A 194 -8.61 -14.18 10.90
C SER A 194 -9.29 -13.87 9.56
N ASP A 195 -9.90 -12.68 9.43
CA ASP A 195 -10.60 -12.24 8.23
C ASP A 195 -9.66 -11.63 7.17
N GLY A 196 -8.36 -11.57 7.48
CA GLY A 196 -7.36 -10.83 6.73
C GLY A 196 -7.41 -9.33 7.05
N VAL A 197 -6.35 -8.61 6.71
CA VAL A 197 -6.14 -7.19 7.00
C VAL A 197 -6.07 -6.41 5.70
N SER A 198 -6.65 -5.22 5.67
CA SER A 198 -6.73 -4.33 4.51
C SER A 198 -6.37 -2.89 4.88
N ARG A 199 -6.35 -1.99 3.91
CA ARG A 199 -6.18 -0.55 4.19
C ARG A 199 -7.31 0.04 5.02
N GLU A 200 -8.49 -0.58 5.05
CA GLU A 200 -9.63 -0.15 5.86
C GLU A 200 -9.35 -0.26 7.37
N ASP A 201 -8.42 -1.15 7.78
CA ASP A 201 -7.98 -1.28 9.16
C ASP A 201 -7.12 -0.10 9.62
N GLY A 202 -6.68 0.73 8.68
CA GLY A 202 -5.97 1.99 8.92
C GLY A 202 -4.46 1.85 9.06
N ILE A 203 -3.82 3.01 9.23
CA ILE A 203 -2.37 3.17 9.43
C ILE A 203 -2.13 4.34 10.38
N ASN A 204 -1.13 4.23 11.28
CA ASN A 204 -0.76 5.29 12.21
C ASN A 204 -1.99 5.91 12.90
N ILE A 205 -2.82 5.07 13.52
CA ILE A 205 -4.16 5.45 13.97
C ILE A 205 -4.09 6.58 15.01
N ASP A 206 -4.70 7.72 14.68
CA ASP A 206 -4.95 8.83 15.60
C ASP A 206 -6.41 8.77 16.07
N ALA A 207 -6.62 8.35 17.31
CA ALA A 207 -7.95 8.33 17.93
C ALA A 207 -8.49 9.73 18.18
N GLY A 208 -7.63 10.77 18.14
CA GLY A 208 -8.04 12.16 18.30
C GLY A 208 -8.75 12.43 19.62
N SER A 209 -9.74 13.31 19.55
CA SER A 209 -10.65 13.64 20.68
C SER A 209 -11.94 12.82 20.67
N VAL A 210 -12.04 11.75 19.87
CA VAL A 210 -13.27 10.97 19.76
C VAL A 210 -13.48 10.15 21.03
N ALA A 211 -14.54 10.49 21.77
CA ALA A 211 -14.88 9.83 23.05
C ALA A 211 -15.42 8.40 22.86
N ASP A 212 -15.97 8.09 21.68
CA ASP A 212 -16.56 6.79 21.34
C ASP A 212 -16.01 6.30 20.00
N ILE A 213 -15.02 5.38 20.08
CA ILE A 213 -14.38 4.77 18.92
C ILE A 213 -15.37 3.95 18.11
N THR A 214 -16.38 3.34 18.75
CA THR A 214 -17.37 2.49 18.06
C THR A 214 -18.34 3.33 17.20
N ASN A 215 -18.52 4.60 17.53
CA ASN A 215 -19.37 5.55 16.83
C ASN A 215 -18.56 6.55 15.99
N SER A 216 -17.43 6.10 15.45
CA SER A 216 -16.52 6.91 14.66
C SER A 216 -16.11 6.18 13.38
N ILE A 217 -15.71 6.94 12.37
CA ILE A 217 -15.07 6.39 11.17
C ILE A 217 -13.64 6.86 11.07
N GLY A 218 -12.81 6.07 10.36
CA GLY A 218 -11.46 6.48 9.98
C GLY A 218 -11.50 7.27 8.68
N VAL A 219 -10.79 8.39 8.63
CA VAL A 219 -10.42 9.08 7.40
C VAL A 219 -8.90 9.08 7.27
N LEU A 220 -8.41 8.73 6.10
CA LEU A 220 -6.98 8.74 5.84
C LEU A 220 -6.55 10.13 5.38
N VAL A 221 -5.58 10.69 6.08
CA VAL A 221 -5.01 12.01 5.80
C VAL A 221 -3.49 11.94 5.82
N TYR A 222 -2.84 12.81 5.05
CA TYR A 222 -1.38 12.89 4.98
C TYR A 222 -0.91 14.18 5.66
N PHE A 223 -0.18 14.02 6.75
CA PHE A 223 0.48 15.10 7.47
C PHE A 223 1.97 15.13 7.16
N LEU A 224 2.63 16.22 7.47
CA LEU A 224 4.05 16.39 7.32
C LEU A 224 4.80 15.90 8.56
N ALA A 225 5.95 15.27 8.34
CA ALA A 225 6.98 15.03 9.33
C ALA A 225 8.30 15.61 8.81
N GLN A 226 9.27 15.78 9.71
CA GLN A 226 10.60 16.29 9.38
C GLN A 226 11.67 15.39 9.98
N SER A 227 12.69 15.08 9.18
CA SER A 227 13.92 14.42 9.63
C SER A 227 15.10 15.21 9.10
N GLY A 228 15.86 15.85 10.02
CA GLY A 228 16.89 16.81 9.63
C GLY A 228 16.32 17.99 8.86
N ASP A 229 16.82 18.19 7.64
CA ASP A 229 16.35 19.24 6.72
C ASP A 229 15.26 18.75 5.74
N ASP A 230 14.98 17.44 5.72
CA ASP A 230 14.03 16.83 4.80
C ASP A 230 12.63 16.72 5.43
N SER A 231 11.61 17.04 4.63
CA SER A 231 10.19 16.87 5.02
C SER A 231 9.56 15.78 4.16
N TYR A 232 8.70 14.98 4.78
CA TYR A 232 8.00 13.88 4.11
C TYR A 232 6.56 13.76 4.61
N TYR A 233 5.71 13.01 3.88
CA TYR A 233 4.30 12.85 4.20
C TYR A 233 4.05 11.52 4.90
N VAL A 234 3.36 11.59 6.03
CA VAL A 234 2.97 10.46 6.86
C VAL A 234 1.47 10.23 6.73
N PRO A 235 1.03 9.06 6.25
CA PRO A 235 -0.38 8.69 6.24
C PRO A 235 -0.86 8.44 7.68
N VAL A 236 -1.98 9.02 8.05
CA VAL A 236 -2.60 8.88 9.37
C VAL A 236 -4.09 8.58 9.20
N THR A 237 -4.57 7.52 9.79
CA THR A 237 -6.00 7.27 9.92
C THR A 237 -6.52 8.01 11.14
N LYS A 238 -7.12 9.18 10.88
CA LYS A 238 -7.73 10.00 11.93
C LYS A 238 -9.16 9.55 12.17
N ARG A 239 -9.52 9.32 13.42
CA ARG A 239 -10.89 8.95 13.80
C ARG A 239 -11.73 10.22 13.95
N ILE A 240 -12.89 10.24 13.30
CA ILE A 240 -13.87 11.34 13.38
C ILE A 240 -15.26 10.79 13.76
N PRO A 241 -16.13 11.60 14.42
CA PRO A 241 -17.48 11.16 14.77
C PRO A 241 -18.29 10.75 13.54
N GLN A 242 -19.06 9.67 13.62
CA GLN A 242 -19.86 9.17 12.50
C GLN A 242 -20.98 10.15 12.07
N THR A 243 -21.39 11.08 12.92
CA THR A 243 -22.42 12.07 12.63
C THR A 243 -22.02 13.06 11.53
N ASP A 244 -20.72 13.21 11.26
CA ASP A 244 -20.19 14.21 10.32
C ASP A 244 -19.85 13.64 8.95
N THR A 245 -20.28 12.39 8.64
CA THR A 245 -19.70 11.56 7.58
C THR A 245 -20.54 11.37 6.33
N SER A 246 -21.61 12.16 6.14
CA SER A 246 -22.41 12.10 4.90
C SER A 246 -21.61 12.50 3.65
N ASP A 247 -20.51 13.26 3.83
CA ASP A 247 -19.57 13.66 2.76
C ASP A 247 -18.13 13.36 3.19
N LYS A 248 -17.59 12.21 2.73
CA LYS A 248 -16.22 11.80 3.04
C LYS A 248 -15.16 12.81 2.56
N ILE A 249 -15.42 13.52 1.47
CA ILE A 249 -14.50 14.55 0.94
C ILE A 249 -14.43 15.71 1.93
N ALA A 250 -15.56 16.23 2.34
CA ALA A 250 -15.61 17.33 3.33
C ALA A 250 -14.99 16.90 4.67
N ALA A 251 -15.27 15.67 5.11
CA ALA A 251 -14.71 15.09 6.32
C ALA A 251 -13.17 14.97 6.27
N THR A 252 -12.62 14.51 5.14
CA THR A 252 -11.17 14.43 4.94
C THR A 252 -10.51 15.81 4.95
N VAL A 253 -11.09 16.77 4.24
CA VAL A 253 -10.57 18.15 4.23
C VAL A 253 -10.65 18.79 5.63
N GLN A 254 -11.74 18.57 6.35
CA GLN A 254 -11.88 19.08 7.72
C GLN A 254 -10.83 18.47 8.67
N ALA A 255 -10.57 17.17 8.55
CA ALA A 255 -9.54 16.49 9.32
C ALA A 255 -8.12 17.03 9.05
N LEU A 256 -7.83 17.44 7.81
CA LEU A 256 -6.57 18.10 7.44
C LEU A 256 -6.48 19.52 8.04
N ILE A 257 -7.57 20.30 8.02
CA ILE A 257 -7.62 21.65 8.60
C ILE A 257 -7.44 21.60 10.13
N GLU A 258 -8.05 20.63 10.79
CA GLU A 258 -7.89 20.42 12.23
C GLU A 258 -6.44 20.03 12.61
N GLY A 259 -5.70 19.47 11.66
CA GLY A 259 -4.31 19.05 11.85
C GLY A 259 -4.17 17.76 12.65
N PRO A 260 -2.92 17.35 12.92
CA PRO A 260 -2.60 16.14 13.67
C PRO A 260 -2.88 16.29 15.16
N GLY A 261 -2.98 15.17 15.87
CA GLY A 261 -3.19 15.16 17.33
C GLY A 261 -2.10 15.93 18.09
N VAL A 262 -2.45 16.54 19.21
CA VAL A 262 -1.57 17.44 20.01
C VAL A 262 -0.27 16.75 20.47
N GLN A 263 -0.29 15.43 20.65
CA GLN A 263 0.90 14.65 21.06
C GLN A 263 1.72 14.11 19.87
N SER A 264 1.24 14.34 18.67
CA SER A 264 1.90 13.94 17.43
C SER A 264 3.14 14.82 17.20
N ARG A 265 4.14 14.26 16.52
CA ARG A 265 5.29 15.00 15.98
C ARG A 265 5.08 15.41 14.52
N LEU A 266 3.85 15.27 14.05
CA LEU A 266 3.44 15.66 12.72
C LEU A 266 2.93 17.11 12.75
N PHE A 267 2.90 17.74 11.59
CA PHE A 267 2.34 19.08 11.42
C PHE A 267 1.53 19.19 10.13
N SER A 268 0.64 20.17 10.11
CA SER A 268 -0.13 20.56 8.93
C SER A 268 0.30 21.96 8.50
N ASP A 269 0.48 22.14 7.20
CA ASP A 269 0.77 23.46 6.63
C ASP A 269 -0.51 24.22 6.24
N ILE A 270 -1.68 23.58 6.39
CA ILE A 270 -2.98 24.22 6.16
C ILE A 270 -3.29 25.16 7.33
N PRO A 271 -3.48 26.48 7.09
CA PRO A 271 -3.79 27.42 8.14
C PRO A 271 -5.11 27.07 8.86
N ASN A 272 -5.14 27.24 10.19
CA ASN A 272 -6.27 26.84 11.02
C ASN A 272 -7.58 27.66 10.78
N ASP A 273 -7.48 28.83 10.17
CA ASP A 273 -8.60 29.68 9.78
C ASP A 273 -9.12 29.41 8.36
N THR A 274 -8.52 28.41 7.68
CA THR A 274 -9.01 27.88 6.41
C THR A 274 -10.41 27.30 6.58
N LYS A 275 -11.30 27.62 5.63
CA LYS A 275 -12.66 27.07 5.59
C LYS A 275 -12.95 26.50 4.22
N LEU A 276 -13.41 25.27 4.20
CA LEU A 276 -13.98 24.67 2.98
C LEU A 276 -15.38 25.29 2.76
N LEU A 277 -15.51 26.08 1.71
CA LEU A 277 -16.78 26.71 1.32
C LEU A 277 -17.66 25.76 0.51
N LYS A 278 -17.03 24.91 -0.32
CA LYS A 278 -17.73 23.94 -1.17
C LYS A 278 -16.78 22.83 -1.60
N ALA A 279 -17.28 21.61 -1.64
CA ALA A 279 -16.64 20.47 -2.30
C ALA A 279 -17.61 19.87 -3.32
N GLN A 280 -17.09 19.44 -4.48
CA GLN A 280 -17.87 18.79 -5.54
C GLN A 280 -17.00 17.71 -6.18
N LYS A 281 -17.59 16.53 -6.42
CA LYS A 281 -16.98 15.45 -7.22
C LYS A 281 -17.80 15.25 -8.48
N ASP A 282 -17.14 15.22 -9.62
CA ASP A 282 -17.79 14.88 -10.88
C ASP A 282 -17.78 13.37 -11.16
N VAL A 283 -18.36 12.98 -12.27
CA VAL A 283 -18.48 11.57 -12.69
C VAL A 283 -17.14 10.94 -13.12
N ASN A 284 -16.13 11.77 -13.42
CA ASN A 284 -14.80 11.34 -13.84
C ASN A 284 -13.80 11.25 -12.67
N GLY A 285 -14.25 11.58 -11.45
CA GLY A 285 -13.41 11.54 -10.25
C GLY A 285 -12.61 12.81 -9.98
N LEU A 286 -12.92 13.91 -10.69
CA LEU A 286 -12.38 15.23 -10.35
C LEU A 286 -13.10 15.79 -9.14
N VAL A 287 -12.33 16.07 -8.08
CA VAL A 287 -12.78 16.80 -6.90
C VAL A 287 -12.40 18.27 -7.01
N THR A 288 -13.39 19.16 -6.99
CA THR A 288 -13.17 20.61 -6.92
C THR A 288 -13.44 21.10 -5.51
N LEU A 289 -12.42 21.69 -4.87
CA LEU A 289 -12.49 22.28 -3.54
C LEU A 289 -12.47 23.81 -3.66
N ASN A 290 -13.42 24.46 -3.01
CA ASN A 290 -13.46 25.93 -2.92
C ASN A 290 -13.24 26.35 -1.46
N PHE A 291 -12.17 27.07 -1.22
CA PHE A 291 -11.78 27.57 0.10
C PHE A 291 -11.99 29.08 0.23
N ASN A 292 -11.95 29.57 1.47
CA ASN A 292 -11.73 30.98 1.74
C ASN A 292 -10.26 31.38 1.47
N GLU A 293 -9.94 32.67 1.52
CA GLU A 293 -8.58 33.17 1.26
C GLU A 293 -7.53 32.71 2.27
N ALA A 294 -7.93 32.19 3.43
CA ALA A 294 -7.00 31.76 4.46
C ALA A 294 -6.13 30.57 4.06
N ILE A 295 -6.50 29.79 3.01
CA ILE A 295 -5.69 28.72 2.45
C ILE A 295 -4.42 29.24 1.76
N LEU A 296 -4.37 30.51 1.40
CA LEU A 296 -3.26 31.14 0.72
C LEU A 296 -2.28 31.77 1.72
N ASP A 297 -1.02 31.76 1.35
CA ASP A 297 0.02 32.48 2.09
C ASP A 297 -0.05 34.01 1.91
N ASN A 298 0.92 34.73 2.46
CA ASN A 298 1.03 36.18 2.34
C ASN A 298 1.31 36.67 0.90
N GLN A 299 1.76 35.79 0.01
CA GLN A 299 2.03 36.05 -1.41
C GLN A 299 0.82 35.71 -2.29
N LYS A 300 -0.31 35.31 -1.69
CA LYS A 300 -1.52 34.85 -2.35
C LYS A 300 -1.32 33.58 -3.18
N ALA A 301 -0.43 32.71 -2.72
CA ALA A 301 -0.16 31.38 -3.29
C ALA A 301 -0.60 30.29 -2.33
N ILE A 302 -0.99 29.14 -2.87
CA ILE A 302 -1.15 27.92 -2.07
C ILE A 302 0.23 27.28 -1.89
N SER A 303 0.56 26.89 -0.65
CA SER A 303 1.80 26.16 -0.40
C SER A 303 1.76 24.77 -1.06
N ASN A 304 2.90 24.31 -1.54
CA ASN A 304 3.02 22.94 -2.06
C ASN A 304 2.68 21.92 -0.98
N ALA A 305 3.07 22.19 0.26
CA ALA A 305 2.78 21.31 1.39
C ALA A 305 1.28 21.13 1.62
N SER A 306 0.49 22.22 1.63
CA SER A 306 -0.96 22.16 1.73
C SER A 306 -1.60 21.47 0.53
N LEU A 307 -1.18 21.81 -0.68
CA LEU A 307 -1.69 21.23 -1.92
C LEU A 307 -1.46 19.71 -1.95
N TYR A 308 -0.25 19.27 -1.63
CA TYR A 308 0.10 17.84 -1.68
C TYR A 308 -0.60 17.04 -0.58
N SER A 309 -0.73 17.58 0.65
CA SER A 309 -1.55 16.95 1.70
C SER A 309 -2.99 16.73 1.25
N LEU A 310 -3.62 17.72 0.60
CA LEU A 310 -4.97 17.62 0.06
C LEU A 310 -5.06 16.56 -1.04
N VAL A 311 -4.15 16.58 -2.00
CA VAL A 311 -4.16 15.63 -3.13
C VAL A 311 -3.92 14.19 -2.66
N LEU A 312 -2.89 13.96 -1.82
CA LEU A 312 -2.58 12.63 -1.30
C LEU A 312 -3.74 12.05 -0.49
N SER A 313 -4.38 12.88 0.35
CA SER A 313 -5.48 12.42 1.21
C SER A 313 -6.75 12.14 0.42
N LEU A 314 -7.12 13.00 -0.53
CA LEU A 314 -8.36 12.85 -1.28
C LEU A 314 -8.29 11.73 -2.31
N THR A 315 -7.13 11.49 -2.91
CA THR A 315 -6.94 10.40 -3.89
C THR A 315 -6.88 9.00 -3.25
N GLU A 316 -6.95 8.89 -1.93
CA GLU A 316 -7.22 7.63 -1.23
C GLU A 316 -8.73 7.29 -1.21
N LEU A 317 -9.60 8.26 -1.46
CA LEU A 317 -11.04 8.02 -1.52
C LEU A 317 -11.42 7.35 -2.85
N GLU A 318 -12.26 6.35 -2.78
CA GLU A 318 -12.74 5.61 -3.94
C GLU A 318 -13.32 6.53 -5.02
N GLY A 319 -12.82 6.36 -6.24
CA GLY A 319 -13.26 7.13 -7.40
C GLY A 319 -12.87 8.60 -7.38
N VAL A 320 -11.82 8.99 -6.62
CA VAL A 320 -11.17 10.30 -6.70
C VAL A 320 -9.84 10.14 -7.44
N ASN A 321 -9.71 10.80 -8.60
CA ASN A 321 -8.52 10.68 -9.46
C ASN A 321 -7.66 11.94 -9.43
N GLU A 322 -8.27 13.11 -9.27
CA GLU A 322 -7.60 14.41 -9.37
C GLU A 322 -8.33 15.47 -8.55
N VAL A 323 -7.59 16.51 -8.15
CA VAL A 323 -8.07 17.59 -7.30
C VAL A 323 -7.81 18.94 -7.95
N ALA A 324 -8.84 19.79 -7.98
CA ALA A 324 -8.77 21.19 -8.40
C ALA A 324 -9.08 22.10 -7.21
N ILE A 325 -8.34 23.20 -7.08
CA ILE A 325 -8.49 24.18 -6.01
C ILE A 325 -9.10 25.47 -6.56
N GLN A 326 -10.03 26.05 -5.80
CA GLN A 326 -10.60 27.36 -6.00
C GLN A 326 -10.53 28.14 -4.69
N VAL A 327 -10.44 29.45 -4.77
CA VAL A 327 -10.48 30.36 -3.61
C VAL A 327 -11.55 31.43 -3.84
N ASN A 328 -12.54 31.49 -2.96
CA ASN A 328 -13.71 32.37 -3.10
C ASN A 328 -14.43 32.25 -4.48
N GLY A 329 -14.37 31.04 -5.08
CA GLY A 329 -14.93 30.75 -6.38
C GLY A 329 -14.01 31.04 -7.57
N GLU A 330 -12.87 31.67 -7.34
CA GLU A 330 -11.86 31.95 -8.36
C GLU A 330 -10.99 30.71 -8.62
N LYS A 331 -10.75 30.42 -9.91
CA LYS A 331 -9.94 29.25 -10.34
C LYS A 331 -8.45 29.58 -10.52
N ASN A 332 -8.11 30.87 -10.55
CA ASN A 332 -6.75 31.31 -10.80
C ASN A 332 -5.97 31.38 -9.47
N VAL A 333 -5.61 30.20 -8.93
CA VAL A 333 -4.79 30.05 -7.74
C VAL A 333 -3.33 29.93 -8.17
N MET A 334 -2.44 30.65 -7.50
CA MET A 334 -0.99 30.56 -7.75
C MET A 334 -0.37 29.52 -6.82
N THR A 335 0.67 28.83 -7.31
CA THR A 335 1.54 27.97 -6.50
C THR A 335 2.69 28.78 -5.91
N GLU A 336 3.44 28.21 -4.96
CA GLU A 336 4.64 28.85 -4.38
C GLU A 336 5.70 29.18 -5.43
N SER A 337 5.79 28.41 -6.52
CA SER A 337 6.72 28.69 -7.62
C SER A 337 6.30 29.91 -8.47
N GLY A 338 5.12 30.48 -8.20
CA GLY A 338 4.56 31.61 -8.96
C GLY A 338 3.85 31.18 -10.25
N ASP A 339 3.67 29.90 -10.47
CA ASP A 339 2.92 29.37 -11.61
C ASP A 339 1.43 29.27 -11.29
N PRO A 340 0.53 29.56 -12.22
CA PRO A 340 -0.90 29.40 -12.02
C PRO A 340 -1.28 27.90 -12.02
N LEU A 341 -2.04 27.49 -11.02
CA LEU A 341 -2.60 26.13 -10.90
C LEU A 341 -3.77 25.98 -11.88
N THR A 342 -3.47 25.81 -13.17
CA THR A 342 -4.46 25.81 -14.25
C THR A 342 -5.09 24.44 -14.53
N GLN A 343 -4.43 23.37 -14.08
CA GLN A 343 -4.85 21.99 -14.28
C GLN A 343 -5.13 21.31 -12.93
N PRO A 344 -6.05 20.36 -12.86
CA PRO A 344 -6.19 19.50 -11.69
C PRO A 344 -4.91 18.73 -11.40
N VAL A 345 -4.65 18.47 -10.13
CA VAL A 345 -3.46 17.76 -9.66
C VAL A 345 -3.80 16.32 -9.34
N THR A 346 -3.06 15.40 -9.94
CA THR A 346 -3.16 13.96 -9.69
C THR A 346 -2.17 13.51 -8.63
N ARG A 347 -2.43 12.34 -8.02
CA ARG A 347 -1.47 11.71 -7.09
C ARG A 347 -0.10 11.53 -7.73
N LYS A 348 -0.06 11.11 -9.00
CA LYS A 348 1.21 10.92 -9.73
C LYS A 348 2.05 12.20 -9.79
N ILE A 349 1.44 13.35 -10.10
CA ILE A 349 2.15 14.64 -10.13
C ILE A 349 2.80 14.93 -8.76
N VAL A 350 2.07 14.65 -7.67
CA VAL A 350 2.58 14.86 -6.32
C VAL A 350 3.72 13.89 -6.00
N THR A 351 3.52 12.59 -6.23
CA THR A 351 4.54 11.58 -5.93
C THR A 351 5.82 11.74 -6.75
N ASP A 352 5.71 12.21 -8.00
CA ASP A 352 6.88 12.53 -8.83
C ASP A 352 7.65 13.79 -8.31
N ALA A 353 6.94 14.73 -7.65
CA ALA A 353 7.52 15.96 -7.12
C ALA A 353 8.20 15.80 -5.76
N ILE A 354 7.71 14.91 -4.90
CA ILE A 354 8.15 14.78 -3.50
C ILE A 354 9.16 13.66 -3.27
N GLN A 355 9.65 12.96 -4.28
CA GLN A 355 10.55 11.80 -4.14
C GLN A 355 10.32 11.09 -2.78
N PHE A 356 9.24 10.27 -2.73
CA PHE A 356 9.01 9.39 -1.58
C PHE A 356 10.11 8.37 -1.52
#